data_fe327df1a9e4de18a559177a8eb2cffc
#
_entry.id   fe327df1a9e4de18a559177a8eb2cffc
#
_cell.length_a   1.000
_cell.length_b   1.000
_cell.length_c   1.000
_cell.angle_alpha   90.00
_cell.angle_beta   90.00
_cell.angle_gamma   90.00
#
_symmetry.space_group_name_H-M   'P 1'
#
loop_
_entity.id
_entity.type
_entity.pdbx_description
1 polymer ?
#
loop_
_entity_poly.entity_id
_entity_poly.type
_entity_poly.pdbx_seq_one_letter_code
_entity_poly.pdbx_strand_id
1 'polypeptide(L)'
;MSNLLFSHSYYYRLDPKQWKNKTPFPPLGTLYAASLLRENGFDVSLFDTNLLDSPKSIEPVLKTQQPTYLVVYDDGFNYLTKMCLTIMREACFEMIQLGKNYNCTVIVCSSDATDHYEDYIKMGADYILQGEGEITLLELVKTLDNKNPIENIKGIVFRKDKAIQVNPKREVLQDLD
;
A
#
# COMPACT_ATOMS: atom_id res chain seq x y z
N MET A 1 0.64 11.88 16.70
CA MET A 1 0.01 11.29 15.51
C MET A 1 1.07 10.59 14.73
N SER A 2 0.76 9.41 14.25
CA SER A 2 1.69 8.64 13.44
C SER A 2 1.85 9.28 12.08
N ASN A 3 3.05 9.18 11.50
CA ASN A 3 3.37 9.63 10.16
C ASN A 3 3.28 8.46 9.17
N LEU A 4 2.67 8.72 8.03
CA LEU A 4 2.49 7.74 6.97
C LEU A 4 3.27 8.16 5.72
N LEU A 5 4.03 7.22 5.17
CA LEU A 5 4.63 7.34 3.85
C LEU A 5 3.82 6.51 2.87
N PHE A 6 3.12 7.17 1.97
CA PHE A 6 2.43 6.52 0.87
C PHE A 6 3.35 6.31 -0.31
N SER A 7 3.18 5.20 -0.99
CA SER A 7 3.85 4.87 -2.24
C SER A 7 3.01 3.88 -3.04
N HIS A 8 3.48 3.54 -4.22
CA HIS A 8 2.91 2.49 -5.08
C HIS A 8 4.03 1.66 -5.69
N SER A 9 3.69 0.46 -6.20
CA SER A 9 4.70 -0.47 -6.71
C SER A 9 4.89 -0.40 -8.24
N TYR A 10 4.20 0.52 -8.93
CA TYR A 10 4.33 0.68 -10.37
C TYR A 10 5.49 1.62 -10.72
N TYR A 11 6.56 1.02 -11.24
CA TYR A 11 7.72 1.72 -11.78
C TYR A 11 7.58 1.78 -13.31
N TYR A 12 7.24 2.93 -13.83
CA TYR A 12 7.05 3.15 -15.26
C TYR A 12 8.25 2.70 -16.10
N ARG A 13 9.44 2.88 -15.57
CA ARG A 13 10.70 2.48 -16.19
C ARG A 13 10.89 0.97 -16.32
N LEU A 14 10.27 0.21 -15.42
CA LEU A 14 10.31 -1.26 -15.44
C LEU A 14 9.26 -1.86 -16.39
N ASP A 15 8.41 -1.01 -17.01
CA ASP A 15 7.49 -1.41 -18.05
C ASP A 15 8.05 -0.96 -19.42
N PRO A 16 8.76 -1.83 -20.17
CA PRO A 16 9.43 -1.45 -21.42
C PRO A 16 8.44 -0.94 -22.49
N LYS A 17 7.21 -1.45 -22.46
CA LYS A 17 6.17 -1.08 -23.42
C LYS A 17 5.67 0.34 -23.16
N GLN A 18 5.44 0.69 -21.91
CA GLN A 18 4.97 2.03 -21.55
C GLN A 18 6.09 3.04 -21.52
N TRP A 19 7.28 2.65 -21.08
CA TRP A 19 8.45 3.52 -21.09
C TRP A 19 8.76 4.10 -22.49
N LYS A 20 8.49 3.32 -23.53
CA LYS A 20 8.63 3.78 -24.92
C LYS A 20 7.69 4.96 -25.25
N ASN A 21 6.51 4.99 -24.67
CA ASN A 21 5.50 6.02 -24.93
C ASN A 21 5.71 7.31 -24.13
N LYS A 22 6.49 7.27 -23.03
CA LYS A 22 6.82 8.40 -22.15
C LYS A 22 5.60 9.21 -21.66
N THR A 23 4.52 8.52 -21.31
CA THR A 23 3.28 9.12 -20.79
C THR A 23 2.95 8.56 -19.39
N PRO A 24 3.69 8.96 -18.33
CA PRO A 24 3.39 8.53 -16.96
C PRO A 24 2.03 9.08 -16.51
N PHE A 25 1.36 8.33 -15.64
CA PHE A 25 0.08 8.70 -15.07
C PHE A 25 0.24 8.99 -13.57
N PRO A 26 -0.48 9.97 -13.00
CA PRO A 26 -0.51 10.16 -11.57
C PRO A 26 -1.13 8.92 -10.90
N PRO A 27 -0.62 8.48 -9.74
CA PRO A 27 -1.19 7.32 -9.02
C PRO A 27 -2.47 7.74 -8.27
N LEU A 28 -3.60 7.83 -8.98
CA LEU A 28 -4.84 8.37 -8.45
C LEU A 28 -5.33 7.65 -7.20
N GLY A 29 -5.38 6.31 -7.20
CA GLY A 29 -5.81 5.55 -6.02
C GLY A 29 -4.95 5.84 -4.79
N THR A 30 -3.62 5.89 -4.98
CA THR A 30 -2.67 6.26 -3.93
C THR A 30 -2.95 7.68 -3.39
N LEU A 31 -3.21 8.63 -4.31
CA LEU A 31 -3.49 10.03 -3.96
C LEU A 31 -4.82 10.17 -3.21
N TYR A 32 -5.87 9.44 -3.61
CA TYR A 32 -7.15 9.43 -2.92
C TYR A 32 -7.01 8.90 -1.50
N ALA A 33 -6.38 7.73 -1.33
CA ALA A 33 -6.14 7.15 -0.01
C ALA A 33 -5.31 8.09 0.88
N ALA A 34 -4.23 8.68 0.34
CA ALA A 34 -3.39 9.63 1.05
C ALA A 34 -4.15 10.90 1.46
N SER A 35 -5.01 11.43 0.57
CA SER A 35 -5.83 12.61 0.84
C SER A 35 -6.82 12.36 1.98
N LEU A 36 -7.50 11.21 1.96
CA LEU A 36 -8.44 10.83 3.02
C LEU A 36 -7.76 10.78 4.40
N LEU A 37 -6.58 10.19 4.50
CA LEU A 37 -5.83 10.13 5.76
C LEU A 37 -5.42 11.55 6.21
N ARG A 38 -4.92 12.38 5.29
CA ARG A 38 -4.54 13.78 5.58
C ARG A 38 -5.72 14.60 6.06
N GLU A 39 -6.89 14.48 5.44
CA GLU A 39 -8.13 15.17 5.86
C GLU A 39 -8.61 14.71 7.25
N ASN A 40 -8.28 13.48 7.64
CA ASN A 40 -8.53 12.96 8.97
C ASN A 40 -7.40 13.28 9.98
N GLY A 41 -6.48 14.18 9.65
CA GLY A 41 -5.50 14.75 10.56
C GLY A 41 -4.19 13.97 10.70
N PHE A 42 -3.94 12.97 9.86
CA PHE A 42 -2.67 12.25 9.85
C PHE A 42 -1.58 13.04 9.14
N ASP A 43 -0.33 12.86 9.57
CA ASP A 43 0.84 13.36 8.87
C ASP A 43 1.17 12.44 7.69
N VAL A 44 0.94 12.92 6.47
CA VAL A 44 0.99 12.12 5.25
C VAL A 44 2.01 12.69 4.27
N SER A 45 2.92 11.85 3.83
CA SER A 45 3.85 12.12 2.74
C SER A 45 3.67 11.11 1.60
N LEU A 46 4.05 11.50 0.38
CA LEU A 46 3.97 10.65 -0.81
C LEU A 46 5.37 10.46 -1.41
N PHE A 47 5.70 9.22 -1.74
CA PHE A 47 6.85 8.85 -2.54
C PHE A 47 6.37 8.23 -3.86
N ASP A 48 6.35 9.04 -4.91
CA ASP A 48 5.93 8.61 -6.26
C ASP A 48 7.06 7.84 -6.95
N THR A 49 6.79 6.60 -7.32
CA THR A 49 7.77 5.69 -7.95
C THR A 49 7.80 5.77 -9.46
N ASN A 50 6.86 6.49 -10.09
CA ASN A 50 6.65 6.46 -11.54
C ASN A 50 7.93 6.64 -12.36
N LEU A 51 8.74 7.64 -12.04
CA LEU A 51 9.94 7.99 -12.81
C LEU A 51 11.24 7.45 -12.21
N LEU A 52 11.14 6.61 -11.18
CA LEU A 52 12.30 6.05 -10.48
C LEU A 52 12.77 4.74 -11.13
N ASP A 53 14.01 4.37 -10.82
CA ASP A 53 14.68 3.24 -11.46
C ASP A 53 14.48 1.92 -10.72
N SER A 54 14.27 1.99 -9.40
CA SER A 54 14.14 0.78 -8.57
C SER A 54 13.48 1.08 -7.21
N PRO A 55 12.96 0.04 -6.54
CA PRO A 55 12.44 0.13 -5.18
C PRO A 55 13.41 0.72 -4.15
N LYS A 56 14.72 0.49 -4.33
CA LYS A 56 15.77 1.05 -3.44
C LYS A 56 15.78 2.56 -3.37
N SER A 57 15.20 3.23 -4.35
CA SER A 57 15.09 4.70 -4.34
C SER A 57 14.28 5.25 -3.16
N ILE A 58 13.49 4.42 -2.46
CA ILE A 58 12.73 4.82 -1.26
C ILE A 58 13.60 4.88 0.01
N GLU A 59 14.76 4.20 0.05
CA GLU A 59 15.59 4.10 1.26
C GLU A 59 15.99 5.45 1.88
N PRO A 60 16.45 6.45 1.11
CA PRO A 60 16.79 7.76 1.67
C PRO A 60 15.60 8.43 2.38
N VAL A 61 14.38 8.23 1.84
CA VAL A 61 13.15 8.78 2.42
C VAL A 61 12.80 8.04 3.71
N LEU A 62 12.83 6.70 3.70
CA LEU A 62 12.61 5.89 4.90
C LEU A 62 13.59 6.26 6.03
N LYS A 63 14.87 6.43 5.68
CA LYS A 63 15.91 6.81 6.63
C LYS A 63 15.69 8.20 7.23
N THR A 64 15.24 9.16 6.43
CA THR A 64 15.09 10.56 6.86
C THR A 64 13.77 10.78 7.61
N GLN A 65 12.67 10.24 7.09
CA GLN A 65 11.34 10.46 7.65
C GLN A 65 10.98 9.49 8.77
N GLN A 66 11.58 8.29 8.78
CA GLN A 66 11.28 7.23 9.75
C GLN A 66 9.78 7.03 9.95
N PRO A 67 9.01 6.75 8.87
CA PRO A 67 7.56 6.69 8.97
C PRO A 67 7.12 5.53 9.88
N THR A 68 6.05 5.76 10.64
CA THR A 68 5.39 4.71 11.42
C THR A 68 4.78 3.67 10.51
N TYR A 69 4.14 4.14 9.43
CA TYR A 69 3.48 3.30 8.43
C TYR A 69 4.08 3.55 7.04
N LEU A 70 4.49 2.47 6.36
CA LEU A 70 4.70 2.46 4.92
C LEU A 70 3.43 1.87 4.28
N VAL A 71 2.74 2.67 3.49
CA VAL A 71 1.54 2.26 2.77
C VAL A 71 1.86 2.12 1.29
N VAL A 72 1.95 0.88 0.79
CA VAL A 72 2.06 0.61 -0.64
C VAL A 72 0.64 0.42 -1.19
N TYR A 73 0.13 1.48 -1.80
CA TYR A 73 -1.24 1.54 -2.28
C TYR A 73 -1.24 1.66 -3.81
N ASP A 74 -1.49 0.57 -4.49
CA ASP A 74 -1.48 0.54 -5.94
C ASP A 74 -2.79 1.08 -6.52
N ASP A 75 -2.67 1.79 -7.64
CA ASP A 75 -3.81 2.38 -8.33
C ASP A 75 -4.66 1.31 -9.04
N GLY A 76 -5.78 0.94 -8.43
CA GLY A 76 -6.74 0.01 -9.00
C GLY A 76 -7.49 0.55 -10.23
N PHE A 77 -7.45 1.86 -10.47
CA PHE A 77 -8.10 2.51 -11.62
C PHE A 77 -7.27 2.40 -12.90
N ASN A 78 -5.97 2.26 -12.78
CA ASN A 78 -5.10 2.15 -13.93
C ASN A 78 -4.95 0.69 -14.39
N TYR A 79 -5.49 0.37 -15.58
CA TYR A 79 -5.40 -0.99 -16.13
C TYR A 79 -3.95 -1.44 -16.39
N LEU A 80 -3.00 -0.51 -16.56
CA LEU A 80 -1.59 -0.81 -16.76
C LEU A 80 -0.99 -1.52 -15.54
N THR A 81 -1.43 -1.16 -14.35
CA THR A 81 -1.01 -1.83 -13.12
C THR A 81 -1.40 -3.31 -13.10
N LYS A 82 -2.46 -3.66 -13.82
CA LYS A 82 -2.93 -5.04 -13.98
C LYS A 82 -2.19 -5.83 -15.07
N MET A 83 -1.49 -5.15 -15.98
CA MET A 83 -0.74 -5.79 -17.06
C MET A 83 0.70 -6.14 -16.67
N CYS A 84 1.26 -5.47 -15.68
CA CYS A 84 2.65 -5.63 -15.24
C CYS A 84 2.76 -6.32 -13.87
N LEU A 85 1.80 -7.20 -13.53
CA LEU A 85 1.62 -7.79 -12.19
C LEU A 85 2.91 -8.41 -11.62
N THR A 86 3.65 -9.18 -12.39
CA THR A 86 4.86 -9.84 -11.88
C THR A 86 5.92 -8.82 -11.46
N ILE A 87 6.22 -7.85 -12.33
CA ILE A 87 7.22 -6.81 -12.05
C ILE A 87 6.78 -5.94 -10.87
N MET A 88 5.50 -5.58 -10.81
CA MET A 88 4.94 -4.81 -9.70
C MET A 88 4.97 -5.58 -8.39
N ARG A 89 4.64 -6.88 -8.42
CA ARG A 89 4.72 -7.76 -7.25
C ARG A 89 6.14 -7.83 -6.70
N GLU A 90 7.13 -8.07 -7.57
CA GLU A 90 8.54 -8.12 -7.19
C GLU A 90 9.00 -6.77 -6.60
N ALA A 91 8.63 -5.66 -7.22
CA ALA A 91 8.92 -4.32 -6.70
C ALA A 91 8.25 -4.08 -5.33
N CYS A 92 6.99 -4.49 -5.17
CA CYS A 92 6.29 -4.39 -3.90
C CYS A 92 6.96 -5.23 -2.81
N PHE A 93 7.38 -6.45 -3.13
CA PHE A 93 8.10 -7.31 -2.19
C PHE A 93 9.40 -6.67 -1.70
N GLU A 94 10.17 -6.06 -2.60
CA GLU A 94 11.38 -5.33 -2.23
C GLU A 94 11.04 -4.11 -1.34
N MET A 95 9.98 -3.35 -1.67
CA MET A 95 9.53 -2.22 -0.85
C MET A 95 9.06 -2.67 0.55
N ILE A 96 8.36 -3.80 0.66
CA ILE A 96 7.97 -4.38 1.95
C ILE A 96 9.21 -4.66 2.79
N GLN A 97 10.20 -5.35 2.23
CA GLN A 97 11.45 -5.67 2.94
C GLN A 97 12.20 -4.41 3.38
N LEU A 98 12.29 -3.41 2.50
CA LEU A 98 12.88 -2.12 2.85
C LEU A 98 12.11 -1.45 4.00
N GLY A 99 10.79 -1.37 3.95
CA GLY A 99 9.98 -0.84 5.04
C GLY A 99 10.23 -1.57 6.36
N LYS A 100 10.30 -2.89 6.34
CA LYS A 100 10.61 -3.69 7.55
C LYS A 100 12.03 -3.44 8.08
N ASN A 101 13.01 -3.24 7.21
CA ASN A 101 14.38 -2.90 7.63
C ASN A 101 14.47 -1.54 8.35
N TYR A 102 13.51 -0.64 8.07
CA TYR A 102 13.39 0.66 8.73
C TYR A 102 12.32 0.68 9.83
N ASN A 103 11.87 -0.50 10.32
CA ASN A 103 10.90 -0.68 11.39
C ASN A 103 9.50 -0.10 11.11
N CYS A 104 9.13 0.07 9.84
CA CYS A 104 7.79 0.48 9.49
C CYS A 104 6.79 -0.65 9.72
N THR A 105 5.57 -0.30 10.11
CA THR A 105 4.40 -1.15 9.88
C THR A 105 4.03 -1.03 8.41
N VAL A 106 4.05 -2.15 7.68
CA VAL A 106 3.83 -2.15 6.22
C VAL A 106 2.42 -2.60 5.90
N ILE A 107 1.68 -1.72 5.22
CA ILE A 107 0.30 -1.94 4.78
C ILE A 107 0.30 -1.96 3.25
N VAL A 108 -0.32 -2.98 2.65
CA VAL A 108 -0.40 -3.11 1.18
C VAL A 108 -1.85 -3.14 0.74
N CYS A 109 -2.17 -2.40 -0.31
CA CYS A 109 -3.46 -2.42 -0.99
C CYS A 109 -3.23 -2.56 -2.49
N SER A 110 -3.62 -3.69 -3.06
CA SER A 110 -3.67 -3.90 -4.50
C SER A 110 -4.59 -5.08 -4.84
N SER A 111 -5.04 -5.17 -6.09
CA SER A 111 -5.79 -6.34 -6.55
C SER A 111 -4.94 -7.61 -6.47
N ASP A 112 -3.66 -7.51 -6.82
CA ASP A 112 -2.72 -8.64 -6.74
C ASP A 112 -2.51 -9.11 -5.29
N ALA A 113 -2.34 -8.18 -4.35
CA ALA A 113 -2.19 -8.52 -2.94
C ALA A 113 -3.48 -9.10 -2.34
N THR A 114 -4.65 -8.72 -2.85
CA THR A 114 -5.94 -9.34 -2.47
C THR A 114 -5.99 -10.81 -2.86
N ASP A 115 -5.51 -11.15 -4.06
CA ASP A 115 -5.58 -12.52 -4.59
C ASP A 115 -4.42 -13.41 -4.09
N HIS A 116 -3.27 -12.81 -3.74
CA HIS A 116 -2.04 -13.50 -3.35
C HIS A 116 -1.54 -13.08 -1.96
N TYR A 117 -2.45 -12.74 -1.04
CA TYR A 117 -2.10 -12.18 0.28
C TYR A 117 -1.09 -13.02 1.07
N GLU A 118 -1.10 -14.35 0.90
CA GLU A 118 -0.16 -15.23 1.59
C GLU A 118 1.30 -14.90 1.26
N ASP A 119 1.59 -14.63 -0.02
CA ASP A 119 2.94 -14.29 -0.46
C ASP A 119 3.37 -12.94 0.11
N TYR A 120 2.49 -11.95 0.09
CA TYR A 120 2.77 -10.62 0.65
C TYR A 120 3.03 -10.66 2.16
N ILE A 121 2.20 -11.40 2.92
CA ILE A 121 2.40 -11.61 4.36
C ILE A 121 3.71 -12.39 4.63
N LYS A 122 4.06 -13.36 3.79
CA LYS A 122 5.33 -14.09 3.87
C LYS A 122 6.53 -13.18 3.63
N MET A 123 6.41 -12.22 2.72
CA MET A 123 7.45 -11.23 2.44
C MET A 123 7.60 -10.16 3.52
N GLY A 124 6.68 -10.10 4.49
CA GLY A 124 6.78 -9.22 5.66
C GLY A 124 5.75 -8.10 5.73
N ALA A 125 4.76 -8.06 4.83
CA ALA A 125 3.63 -7.16 5.00
C ALA A 125 2.90 -7.47 6.31
N ASP A 126 2.57 -6.44 7.08
CA ASP A 126 1.84 -6.59 8.34
C ASP A 126 0.33 -6.71 8.07
N TYR A 127 -0.15 -5.92 7.10
CA TYR A 127 -1.57 -5.87 6.73
C TYR A 127 -1.75 -5.80 5.22
N ILE A 128 -2.74 -6.55 4.72
CA ILE A 128 -3.24 -6.44 3.35
C ILE A 128 -4.66 -5.90 3.42
N LEU A 129 -4.96 -4.90 2.60
CA LEU A 129 -6.30 -4.37 2.43
C LEU A 129 -6.95 -5.03 1.22
N GLN A 130 -8.18 -5.52 1.38
CA GLN A 130 -8.93 -6.19 0.33
C GLN A 130 -10.01 -5.26 -0.26
N GLY A 131 -10.07 -5.19 -1.58
CA GLY A 131 -11.05 -4.37 -2.29
C GLY A 131 -10.73 -2.87 -2.24
N GLU A 132 -11.76 -2.03 -2.07
CA GLU A 132 -11.62 -0.60 -1.88
C GLU A 132 -11.04 -0.32 -0.50
N GLY A 133 -9.76 0.08 -0.50
CA GLY A 133 -8.94 0.09 0.71
C GLY A 133 -9.02 1.37 1.54
N GLU A 134 -9.56 2.47 1.02
CA GLU A 134 -9.44 3.81 1.60
C GLU A 134 -10.04 3.88 3.01
N ILE A 135 -11.30 3.51 3.16
CA ILE A 135 -12.00 3.51 4.45
C ILE A 135 -11.42 2.45 5.38
N THR A 136 -11.04 1.28 4.83
CA THR A 136 -10.40 0.22 5.60
C THR A 136 -9.04 0.68 6.16
N LEU A 137 -8.26 1.39 5.36
CA LEU A 137 -6.98 1.97 5.76
C LEU A 137 -7.16 2.98 6.90
N LEU A 138 -8.11 3.89 6.74
CA LEU A 138 -8.41 4.91 7.76
C LEU A 138 -8.82 4.26 9.09
N GLU A 139 -9.71 3.25 9.05
CA GLU A 139 -10.15 2.52 10.23
C GLU A 139 -8.97 1.76 10.87
N LEU A 140 -8.16 1.07 10.05
CA LEU A 140 -7.01 0.32 10.52
C LEU A 140 -6.00 1.21 11.25
N VAL A 141 -5.59 2.32 10.61
CA VAL A 141 -4.58 3.22 11.19
C VAL A 141 -5.10 3.87 12.48
N LYS A 142 -6.37 4.32 12.51
CA LYS A 142 -7.00 4.83 13.74
C LYS A 142 -7.03 3.79 14.86
N THR A 143 -7.32 2.55 14.51
CA THR A 143 -7.39 1.45 15.48
C THR A 143 -6.01 1.11 16.03
N LEU A 144 -4.99 1.04 15.17
CA LEU A 144 -3.61 0.78 15.56
C LEU A 144 -3.03 1.90 16.44
N ASP A 145 -3.24 3.15 16.08
CA ASP A 145 -2.77 4.32 16.86
C ASP A 145 -3.39 4.34 18.27
N ASN A 146 -4.65 3.91 18.40
CA ASN A 146 -5.34 3.80 19.68
C ASN A 146 -5.06 2.47 20.42
N LYS A 147 -4.24 1.59 19.83
CA LYS A 147 -3.93 0.25 20.39
C LYS A 147 -5.18 -0.59 20.67
N ASN A 148 -6.20 -0.41 19.85
CA ASN A 148 -7.45 -1.18 19.94
C ASN A 148 -7.33 -2.50 19.16
N PRO A 149 -8.19 -3.51 19.49
CA PRO A 149 -8.25 -4.76 18.73
C PRO A 149 -8.65 -4.55 17.27
N ILE A 150 -7.96 -5.24 16.35
CA ILE A 150 -8.17 -5.12 14.89
C ILE A 150 -9.04 -6.24 14.31
N GLU A 151 -9.38 -7.24 15.09
CA GLU A 151 -10.03 -8.46 14.64
C GLU A 151 -11.41 -8.25 13.98
N ASN A 152 -12.05 -7.13 14.28
CA ASN A 152 -13.37 -6.79 13.73
C ASN A 152 -13.31 -5.84 12.52
N ILE A 153 -12.13 -5.39 12.11
CA ILE A 153 -12.00 -4.52 10.95
C ILE A 153 -12.26 -5.33 9.68
N LYS A 154 -13.31 -4.96 8.93
CA LYS A 154 -13.62 -5.60 7.65
C LYS A 154 -12.56 -5.28 6.59
N GLY A 155 -12.30 -6.23 5.70
CA GLY A 155 -11.43 -6.03 4.55
C GLY A 155 -9.94 -6.01 4.84
N ILE A 156 -9.50 -6.59 5.96
CA ILE A 156 -8.07 -6.76 6.26
C ILE A 156 -7.66 -8.22 6.29
N VAL A 157 -6.42 -8.47 5.91
CA VAL A 157 -5.70 -9.73 6.13
C VAL A 157 -4.42 -9.42 6.90
N PHE A 158 -4.14 -10.21 7.93
CA PHE A 158 -2.97 -10.03 8.77
C PHE A 158 -2.53 -11.34 9.40
N ARG A 159 -1.32 -11.35 9.97
CA ARG A 159 -0.82 -12.50 10.72
C ARG A 159 -1.27 -12.39 12.18
N LYS A 160 -1.95 -13.43 12.66
CA LYS A 160 -2.25 -13.60 14.08
C LYS A 160 -1.54 -14.87 14.57
N ASP A 161 -0.58 -14.70 15.45
CA ASP A 161 0.30 -15.77 15.91
C ASP A 161 1.03 -16.47 14.74
N LYS A 162 0.71 -17.74 14.48
CA LYS A 162 1.30 -18.53 13.39
C LYS A 162 0.37 -18.70 12.19
N ALA A 163 -0.84 -18.16 12.24
CA ALA A 163 -1.84 -18.27 11.19
C ALA A 163 -2.08 -16.93 10.49
N ILE A 164 -2.56 -16.99 9.26
CA ILE A 164 -3.07 -15.82 8.53
C ILE A 164 -4.56 -15.73 8.82
N GLN A 165 -4.98 -14.59 9.34
CA GLN A 165 -6.40 -14.27 9.53
C GLN A 165 -6.88 -13.41 8.38
N VAL A 166 -8.01 -13.81 7.79
CA VAL A 166 -8.72 -13.09 6.73
C VAL A 166 -10.05 -12.65 7.32
N ASN A 167 -10.23 -11.36 7.48
CA ASN A 167 -11.49 -10.81 7.96
C ASN A 167 -12.54 -10.72 6.83
N PRO A 168 -13.84 -10.67 7.14
CA PRO A 168 -14.88 -10.51 6.14
C PRO A 168 -14.61 -9.27 5.27
N LYS A 169 -14.89 -9.37 3.98
CA LYS A 169 -14.76 -8.25 3.03
C LYS A 169 -15.65 -7.08 3.47
N ARG A 170 -15.19 -5.86 3.23
CA ARG A 170 -16.02 -4.65 3.37
C ARG A 170 -17.01 -4.58 2.20
N GLU A 171 -18.19 -4.09 2.48
CA GLU A 171 -19.17 -3.77 1.43
C GLU A 171 -18.64 -2.62 0.57
N VAL A 172 -18.91 -2.68 -0.72
CA VAL A 172 -18.55 -1.61 -1.66
C VAL A 172 -19.31 -0.34 -1.29
N LEU A 173 -18.63 0.81 -1.38
CA LEU A 173 -19.28 2.12 -1.18
C LEU A 173 -20.40 2.29 -2.23
N GLN A 174 -21.62 2.51 -1.75
CA GLN A 174 -22.79 2.71 -2.62
C GLN A 174 -23.02 4.19 -2.94
N ASP A 175 -22.47 5.07 -2.13
CA ASP A 175 -22.57 6.52 -2.28
C ASP A 175 -21.20 7.07 -2.68
N LEU A 176 -21.13 7.58 -3.90
CA LEU A 176 -19.90 8.10 -4.52
C LEU A 176 -19.91 9.63 -4.61
N ASP A 177 -20.95 10.31 -4.07
CA ASP A 177 -21.12 11.78 -4.10
C ASP A 177 -20.65 12.45 -2.81
#